data_ac8b3a92e6f1360bd3d756b7a1711864
#
_entry.id   ac8b3a92e6f1360bd3d756b7a1711864
#
_cell.length_a   1.000
_cell.length_b   1.000
_cell.length_c   1.000
_cell.angle_alpha   90.00
_cell.angle_beta   90.00
_cell.angle_gamma   90.00
#
_symmetry.space_group_name_H-M   'P 1'
#
loop_
_entity.id
_entity.type
_entity.pdbx_description
1 polymer ?
#
loop_
_entity_poly.entity_id
_entity_poly.type
_entity_poly.pdbx_seq_one_letter_code
_entity_poly.pdbx_strand_id
1 'polypeptide(L)'
;CELCSQKTPRGTLPVNSNLLATVLYIKDSCGIVTIYIQLFYGGFMKKGEIYEGIIEKVDFPNKGYVNIDGEKVIVKNGIPGQKVRFMINKKRSGRAEGRLLEILENSTLEVREPVCKIFPACGGCMYQTMSYEEQLKMKETQVKGLLQEAVGIGTDLHWEGIHGSPIEFGYRNKMEFSFGDEYKDGPLSLGLHKKGSTYDVLTASDCKLVHPDMTAILSSVLDFFTELGAV
;
A
#
# COMPACT_ATOMS: atom_id res chain seq x y z
N CYS A 1 57.21 27.25 -9.91
CA CYS A 1 56.18 26.87 -8.91
C CYS A 1 55.56 28.13 -8.31
N GLU A 2 54.91 28.92 -9.16
CA GLU A 2 54.15 30.11 -8.78
C GLU A 2 52.67 29.85 -9.08
N LEU A 3 51.94 29.28 -8.11
CA LEU A 3 50.48 29.20 -8.17
C LEU A 3 49.91 28.80 -6.80
N CYS A 4 50.40 29.46 -5.74
CA CYS A 4 49.89 29.22 -4.39
C CYS A 4 49.59 30.53 -3.67
N SER A 5 48.71 31.35 -4.27
CA SER A 5 48.19 32.54 -3.61
C SER A 5 46.92 33.04 -4.25
N GLN A 6 45.83 32.31 -4.05
CA GLN A 6 44.51 32.89 -4.14
C GLN A 6 43.70 32.51 -2.89
N LYS A 7 43.56 33.47 -1.99
CA LYS A 7 42.64 33.47 -0.87
C LYS A 7 41.21 33.44 -1.42
N THR A 8 40.51 32.32 -1.23
CA THR A 8 39.08 32.26 -1.47
C THR A 8 38.33 33.05 -0.40
N PRO A 9 37.33 33.84 -0.76
CA PRO A 9 36.50 34.54 0.22
C PRO A 9 35.61 33.56 1.01
N ARG A 10 35.58 33.75 2.30
CA ARG A 10 34.59 33.08 3.19
C ARG A 10 33.20 33.67 2.90
N GLY A 11 32.48 33.05 1.99
CA GLY A 11 31.05 33.30 1.82
C GLY A 11 30.25 32.34 2.67
N THR A 12 29.62 32.84 3.72
CA THR A 12 28.56 32.09 4.43
C THR A 12 27.36 32.02 3.52
N LEU A 13 27.18 30.88 2.85
CA LEU A 13 25.93 30.57 2.17
C LEU A 13 24.86 30.28 3.24
N PRO A 14 23.61 30.76 3.09
CA PRO A 14 22.53 30.42 4.00
C PRO A 14 22.29 28.91 3.92
N VAL A 15 22.54 28.21 4.99
CA VAL A 15 22.27 26.78 5.12
C VAL A 15 20.76 26.62 5.21
N ASN A 16 20.15 26.24 4.09
CA ASN A 16 18.76 25.80 4.08
C ASN A 16 18.69 24.50 4.88
N SER A 17 17.79 24.40 5.85
CA SER A 17 17.68 23.34 6.85
C SER A 17 17.42 21.92 6.30
N ASN A 18 17.40 21.73 4.99
CA ASN A 18 17.08 20.49 4.28
C ASN A 18 18.27 19.89 3.52
N LEU A 19 19.50 20.35 3.77
CA LEU A 19 20.69 19.89 3.06
C LEU A 19 21.43 18.87 3.93
N LEU A 20 21.36 17.60 3.59
CA LEU A 20 22.24 16.56 4.13
C LEU A 20 23.47 16.44 3.22
N ALA A 21 24.64 16.80 3.72
CA ALA A 21 25.90 16.67 3.01
C ALA A 21 26.66 15.44 3.54
N THR A 22 26.91 14.46 2.66
CA THR A 22 27.86 13.38 2.95
C THR A 22 29.22 13.78 2.38
N VAL A 23 30.22 13.87 3.25
CA VAL A 23 31.59 14.17 2.85
C VAL A 23 32.32 12.86 2.67
N LEU A 24 32.72 12.53 1.44
CA LEU A 24 33.56 11.39 1.12
C LEU A 24 35.01 11.87 0.92
N TYR A 25 35.92 11.33 1.72
CA TYR A 25 37.36 11.56 1.56
C TYR A 25 37.96 10.43 0.74
N ILE A 26 38.53 10.76 -0.42
CA ILE A 26 39.33 9.79 -1.20
C ILE A 26 40.76 10.31 -1.19
N LYS A 27 41.65 9.50 -0.60
CA LYS A 27 43.08 9.75 -0.59
C LYS A 27 43.71 8.95 -1.74
N ASP A 28 44.30 9.64 -2.70
CA ASP A 28 45.02 8.97 -3.78
C ASP A 28 46.47 8.61 -3.36
N SER A 29 47.15 7.87 -4.20
CA SER A 29 48.54 7.44 -3.99
C SER A 29 49.56 8.60 -3.95
N CYS A 30 49.18 9.82 -4.29
CA CYS A 30 49.97 11.02 -4.29
C CYS A 30 49.72 11.91 -3.06
N GLY A 31 48.79 11.50 -2.15
CA GLY A 31 48.50 12.23 -0.92
C GLY A 31 47.51 13.38 -1.10
N ILE A 32 46.92 13.56 -2.28
CA ILE A 32 45.89 14.58 -2.58
C ILE A 32 44.58 14.09 -2.00
N VAL A 33 43.97 14.89 -1.14
CA VAL A 33 42.62 14.64 -0.63
C VAL A 33 41.63 15.35 -1.48
N THR A 34 40.88 14.62 -2.29
CA THR A 34 39.75 15.14 -3.04
C THR A 34 38.47 14.97 -2.23
N ILE A 35 37.81 16.09 -1.91
CA ILE A 35 36.56 16.10 -1.14
C ILE A 35 35.41 16.13 -2.12
N TYR A 36 34.64 15.03 -2.20
CA TYR A 36 33.37 15.00 -2.91
C TYR A 36 32.26 15.29 -1.90
N ILE A 37 31.58 16.42 -2.09
CA ILE A 37 30.39 16.77 -1.32
C ILE A 37 29.19 16.34 -2.16
N GLN A 38 28.55 15.25 -1.78
CA GLN A 38 27.29 14.82 -2.37
C GLN A 38 26.17 15.47 -1.60
N LEU A 39 25.55 16.47 -2.20
CA LEU A 39 24.41 17.16 -1.64
C LEU A 39 23.15 16.35 -1.95
N PHE A 40 22.56 15.74 -0.93
CA PHE A 40 21.24 15.14 -1.03
C PHE A 40 20.20 16.20 -0.67
N TYR A 41 19.36 16.55 -1.61
CA TYR A 41 18.13 17.28 -1.33
C TYR A 41 17.11 16.26 -0.81
N GLY A 42 17.12 15.98 0.48
CA GLY A 42 16.07 15.25 1.14
C GLY A 42 14.86 16.19 1.27
N GLY A 43 13.96 16.19 0.32
CA GLY A 43 12.66 16.84 0.47
C GLY A 43 11.94 16.21 1.65
N PHE A 44 11.79 16.92 2.78
CA PHE A 44 10.99 16.44 3.90
C PHE A 44 9.53 16.34 3.44
N MET A 45 9.06 15.13 3.17
CA MET A 45 7.64 14.88 2.94
C MET A 45 6.82 15.40 4.11
N LYS A 46 5.80 16.22 3.85
CA LYS A 46 4.92 16.79 4.86
C LYS A 46 3.55 16.11 4.81
N LYS A 47 2.89 16.05 5.96
CA LYS A 47 1.50 15.60 6.03
C LYS A 47 0.62 16.49 5.13
N GLY A 48 -0.24 15.85 4.33
CA GLY A 48 -1.13 16.51 3.37
C GLY A 48 -0.56 16.67 1.97
N GLU A 49 0.74 16.49 1.76
CA GLU A 49 1.33 16.53 0.41
C GLU A 49 0.98 15.27 -0.38
N ILE A 50 0.84 15.43 -1.70
CA ILE A 50 0.47 14.38 -2.64
C ILE A 50 1.70 14.00 -3.45
N TYR A 51 1.92 12.69 -3.59
CA TYR A 51 3.02 12.10 -4.35
C TYR A 51 2.51 11.03 -5.29
N GLU A 52 3.33 10.71 -6.29
CA GLU A 52 3.14 9.60 -7.20
C GLU A 52 4.34 8.68 -7.14
N GLY A 53 4.12 7.39 -7.27
CA GLY A 53 5.19 6.41 -7.28
C GLY A 53 4.69 5.00 -7.55
N ILE A 54 5.64 4.08 -7.73
CA ILE A 54 5.35 2.68 -8.00
C ILE A 54 5.41 1.89 -6.70
N ILE A 55 4.44 1.01 -6.48
CA ILE A 55 4.47 0.05 -5.38
C ILE A 55 5.49 -1.04 -5.72
N GLU A 56 6.64 -1.01 -5.05
CA GLU A 56 7.74 -1.96 -5.29
C GLU A 56 7.41 -3.35 -4.77
N LYS A 57 6.82 -3.44 -3.58
CA LYS A 57 6.41 -4.69 -2.93
C LYS A 57 5.26 -4.47 -1.95
N VAL A 58 4.60 -5.55 -1.58
CA VAL A 58 3.53 -5.54 -0.57
C VAL A 58 3.85 -6.57 0.51
N ASP A 59 4.05 -6.10 1.75
CA ASP A 59 4.22 -6.95 2.93
C ASP A 59 2.87 -7.18 3.64
N PHE A 60 2.81 -8.21 4.47
CA PHE A 60 1.64 -8.51 5.29
C PHE A 60 1.36 -7.41 6.33
N PRO A 61 0.13 -7.05 6.61
CA PRO A 61 -1.13 -7.38 5.95
C PRO A 61 -1.54 -6.31 4.91
N ASN A 62 -0.95 -6.28 3.74
CA ASN A 62 -1.21 -5.32 2.66
C ASN A 62 -0.56 -3.94 2.85
N LYS A 63 0.71 -3.93 3.24
CA LYS A 63 1.55 -2.73 3.30
C LYS A 63 2.35 -2.62 2.01
N GLY A 64 1.86 -1.82 1.06
CA GLY A 64 2.63 -1.46 -0.13
C GLY A 64 3.75 -0.50 0.22
N TYR A 65 4.91 -0.65 -0.39
CA TYR A 65 6.05 0.24 -0.23
C TYR A 65 6.31 1.00 -1.51
N VAL A 66 6.38 2.31 -1.38
CA VAL A 66 6.77 3.23 -2.46
C VAL A 66 8.02 3.96 -2.01
N ASN A 67 8.99 4.10 -2.90
CA ASN A 67 10.20 4.89 -2.65
C ASN A 67 10.05 6.27 -3.28
N ILE A 68 10.21 7.32 -2.50
CA ILE A 68 10.24 8.71 -2.96
C ILE A 68 11.55 9.33 -2.49
N ASP A 69 12.45 9.60 -3.41
CA ASP A 69 13.76 10.23 -3.16
C ASP A 69 14.57 9.56 -2.03
N GLY A 70 14.49 8.21 -1.96
CA GLY A 70 15.18 7.42 -0.93
C GLY A 70 14.39 7.26 0.37
N GLU A 71 13.28 7.95 0.57
CA GLU A 71 12.38 7.74 1.71
C GLU A 71 11.30 6.69 1.38
N LYS A 72 11.16 5.70 2.26
CA LYS A 72 10.17 4.63 2.12
C LYS A 72 8.82 5.06 2.70
N VAL A 73 7.78 5.03 1.86
CA VAL A 73 6.39 5.33 2.23
C VAL A 73 5.56 4.05 2.21
N ILE A 74 4.75 3.84 3.25
CA ILE A 74 3.80 2.74 3.31
C ILE A 74 2.46 3.22 2.75
N VAL A 75 2.04 2.64 1.63
CA VAL A 75 0.72 2.90 1.02
C VAL A 75 -0.07 1.59 1.04
N LYS A 76 -1.18 1.58 1.78
CA LYS A 76 -2.05 0.39 1.88
C LYS A 76 -2.97 0.26 0.67
N ASN A 77 -3.47 -0.96 0.46
CA ASN A 77 -4.49 -1.30 -0.55
C ASN A 77 -4.02 -1.21 -2.01
N GLY A 78 -2.74 -1.35 -2.25
CA GLY A 78 -2.21 -1.45 -3.60
C GLY A 78 -1.65 -2.83 -3.93
N ILE A 79 -1.32 -3.02 -5.19
CA ILE A 79 -0.72 -4.24 -5.76
C ILE A 79 0.71 -3.92 -6.20
N PRO A 80 1.68 -4.84 -6.05
CA PRO A 80 3.03 -4.62 -6.56
C PRO A 80 3.03 -4.28 -8.05
N GLY A 81 3.79 -3.27 -8.46
CA GLY A 81 3.87 -2.78 -9.84
C GLY A 81 2.84 -1.71 -10.20
N GLN A 82 1.82 -1.44 -9.39
CA GLN A 82 0.91 -0.32 -9.64
C GLN A 82 1.63 1.01 -9.47
N LYS A 83 1.40 1.96 -10.41
CA LYS A 83 1.71 3.36 -10.20
C LYS A 83 0.53 4.05 -9.55
N VAL A 84 0.77 4.67 -8.42
CA VAL A 84 -0.28 5.20 -7.56
C VAL A 84 -0.03 6.66 -7.20
N ARG A 85 -1.12 7.40 -7.01
CA ARG A 85 -1.14 8.72 -6.37
C ARG A 85 -1.63 8.56 -4.95
N PHE A 86 -0.89 9.12 -4.00
CA PHE A 86 -1.21 9.01 -2.58
C PHE A 86 -0.88 10.30 -1.83
N MET A 87 -1.56 10.51 -0.72
CA MET A 87 -1.37 11.66 0.16
C MET A 87 -0.71 11.21 1.47
N ILE A 88 0.33 11.90 1.91
CA ILE A 88 0.95 11.63 3.21
C ILE A 88 -0.04 11.97 4.32
N ASN A 89 -0.48 10.97 5.06
CA ASN A 89 -1.41 11.13 6.17
C ASN A 89 -0.71 11.10 7.54
N LYS A 90 0.45 10.44 7.62
CA LYS A 90 1.21 10.32 8.87
C LYS A 90 2.71 10.21 8.58
N LYS A 91 3.49 10.96 9.36
CA LYS A 91 4.96 10.82 9.41
C LYS A 91 5.39 10.78 10.88
N ARG A 92 6.07 9.72 11.29
CA ARG A 92 6.55 9.55 12.66
C ARG A 92 7.80 8.67 12.68
N SER A 93 8.84 9.13 13.38
CA SER A 93 10.07 8.34 13.65
C SER A 93 10.67 7.69 12.39
N GLY A 94 10.83 8.48 11.30
CA GLY A 94 11.44 7.98 10.06
C GLY A 94 10.55 7.07 9.20
N ARG A 95 9.25 6.91 9.55
CA ARG A 95 8.26 6.17 8.76
C ARG A 95 7.19 7.12 8.25
N ALA A 96 6.93 7.08 6.95
CA ALA A 96 5.83 7.79 6.30
C ALA A 96 4.73 6.81 5.91
N GLU A 97 3.48 7.20 6.15
CA GLU A 97 2.29 6.45 5.72
C GLU A 97 1.48 7.34 4.79
N GLY A 98 1.15 6.81 3.62
CA GLY A 98 0.32 7.45 2.60
C GLY A 98 -1.05 6.79 2.50
N ARG A 99 -2.08 7.61 2.28
CA ARG A 99 -3.40 7.15 1.87
C ARG A 99 -3.48 7.11 0.36
N LEU A 100 -3.75 5.95 -0.20
CA LEU A 100 -4.01 5.76 -1.63
C LEU A 100 -5.19 6.65 -2.05
N LEU A 101 -4.99 7.47 -3.07
CA LEU A 101 -6.02 8.31 -3.67
C LEU A 101 -6.50 7.72 -4.99
N GLU A 102 -5.58 7.30 -5.84
CA GLU A 102 -5.85 6.88 -7.21
C GLU A 102 -4.79 5.88 -7.70
N ILE A 103 -5.22 4.93 -8.52
CA ILE A 103 -4.33 4.06 -9.31
C ILE A 103 -4.18 4.72 -10.67
N LEU A 104 -2.97 5.15 -11.01
CA LEU A 104 -2.66 5.83 -12.27
C LEU A 104 -2.38 4.83 -13.39
N GLU A 105 -1.68 3.75 -13.06
CA GLU A 105 -1.36 2.66 -13.99
C GLU A 105 -1.52 1.32 -13.26
N ASN A 106 -2.19 0.38 -13.89
CA ASN A 106 -2.36 -0.97 -13.38
C ASN A 106 -1.03 -1.73 -13.38
N SER A 107 -0.92 -2.69 -12.47
CA SER A 107 0.20 -3.63 -12.46
C SER A 107 0.07 -4.66 -13.59
N THR A 108 1.20 -5.14 -14.09
CA THR A 108 1.23 -6.31 -15.00
C THR A 108 0.69 -7.60 -14.36
N LEU A 109 0.55 -7.63 -13.02
CA LEU A 109 -0.09 -8.74 -12.30
C LEU A 109 -1.62 -8.69 -12.36
N GLU A 110 -2.20 -7.58 -12.80
CA GLU A 110 -3.64 -7.39 -12.96
C GLU A 110 -4.08 -7.85 -14.35
N VAL A 111 -4.36 -9.14 -14.46
CA VAL A 111 -4.59 -9.83 -15.73
C VAL A 111 -6.05 -10.23 -15.96
N ARG A 112 -6.95 -9.88 -15.02
CA ARG A 112 -8.38 -10.22 -15.11
C ARG A 112 -9.29 -9.11 -14.60
N GLU A 113 -10.51 -9.08 -15.13
CA GLU A 113 -11.55 -8.20 -14.62
C GLU A 113 -12.10 -8.70 -13.27
N PRO A 114 -12.44 -7.80 -12.33
CA PRO A 114 -13.04 -8.19 -11.08
C PRO A 114 -14.45 -8.76 -11.29
N VAL A 115 -14.75 -9.87 -10.61
CA VAL A 115 -16.08 -10.50 -10.69
C VAL A 115 -17.14 -9.82 -9.81
N CYS A 116 -16.73 -8.96 -8.89
CA CYS A 116 -17.59 -8.27 -7.95
C CYS A 116 -17.84 -6.83 -8.39
N LYS A 117 -19.11 -6.42 -8.49
CA LYS A 117 -19.52 -5.07 -8.97
C LYS A 117 -19.07 -3.93 -8.06
N ILE A 118 -18.92 -4.18 -6.76
CA ILE A 118 -18.50 -3.17 -5.78
C ILE A 118 -16.99 -3.17 -5.52
N PHE A 119 -16.21 -3.96 -6.29
CA PHE A 119 -14.76 -3.86 -6.30
C PHE A 119 -14.32 -2.64 -7.13
N PRO A 120 -13.30 -1.87 -6.74
CA PRO A 120 -12.43 -2.02 -5.58
C PRO A 120 -12.89 -1.27 -4.32
N ALA A 121 -14.10 -0.68 -4.32
CA ALA A 121 -14.58 0.18 -3.24
C ALA A 121 -14.82 -0.59 -1.92
N CYS A 122 -15.28 -1.84 -2.00
CA CYS A 122 -15.53 -2.69 -0.84
C CYS A 122 -14.22 -3.09 -0.12
N GLY A 123 -14.23 -3.03 1.22
CA GLY A 123 -13.11 -3.44 2.07
C GLY A 123 -12.84 -4.94 2.13
N GLY A 124 -13.75 -5.78 1.62
CA GLY A 124 -13.68 -7.24 1.74
C GLY A 124 -12.64 -7.92 0.83
N CYS A 125 -12.33 -7.32 -0.33
CA CYS A 125 -11.41 -7.90 -1.32
C CYS A 125 -10.34 -6.89 -1.75
N MET A 126 -9.12 -7.40 -2.03
CA MET A 126 -8.01 -6.55 -2.45
C MET A 126 -7.38 -6.94 -3.79
N TYR A 127 -7.43 -8.20 -4.17
CA TYR A 127 -6.61 -8.76 -5.25
C TYR A 127 -7.44 -9.44 -6.35
N GLN A 128 -8.71 -9.04 -6.56
CA GLN A 128 -9.57 -9.68 -7.56
C GLN A 128 -9.07 -9.54 -9.00
N THR A 129 -8.29 -8.52 -9.29
CA THR A 129 -7.69 -8.28 -10.61
C THR A 129 -6.44 -9.14 -10.88
N MET A 130 -5.84 -9.71 -9.82
CA MET A 130 -4.71 -10.63 -9.95
C MET A 130 -5.22 -12.06 -10.19
N SER A 131 -4.48 -12.86 -10.96
CA SER A 131 -4.73 -14.31 -11.03
C SER A 131 -4.57 -14.94 -9.64
N TYR A 132 -5.30 -16.04 -9.39
CA TYR A 132 -5.22 -16.73 -8.10
C TYR A 132 -3.80 -17.26 -7.82
N GLU A 133 -3.13 -17.70 -8.88
CA GLU A 133 -1.76 -18.16 -8.82
C GLU A 133 -0.77 -17.07 -8.35
N GLU A 134 -0.89 -15.85 -8.87
CA GLU A 134 -0.08 -14.72 -8.42
C GLU A 134 -0.43 -14.28 -6.99
N GLN A 135 -1.70 -14.39 -6.59
CA GLN A 135 -2.09 -14.17 -5.20
C GLN A 135 -1.42 -15.18 -4.25
N LEU A 136 -1.34 -16.46 -4.64
CA LEU A 136 -0.66 -17.50 -3.86
C LEU A 136 0.84 -17.22 -3.77
N LYS A 137 1.52 -16.93 -4.87
CA LYS A 137 2.95 -16.59 -4.88
C LYS A 137 3.27 -15.40 -3.98
N MET A 138 2.44 -14.36 -4.04
CA MET A 138 2.62 -13.19 -3.17
C MET A 138 2.46 -13.55 -1.70
N LYS A 139 1.43 -14.31 -1.33
CA LYS A 139 1.19 -14.76 0.05
C LYS A 139 2.30 -15.68 0.55
N GLU A 140 2.78 -16.58 -0.29
CA GLU A 140 3.91 -17.45 0.03
C GLU A 140 5.15 -16.64 0.36
N THR A 141 5.49 -15.66 -0.48
CA THR A 141 6.64 -14.77 -0.26
C THR A 141 6.51 -13.99 1.05
N GLN A 142 5.31 -13.49 1.35
CA GLN A 142 5.05 -12.76 2.60
C GLN A 142 5.22 -13.67 3.84
N VAL A 143 4.67 -14.88 3.81
CA VAL A 143 4.76 -15.83 4.93
C VAL A 143 6.20 -16.30 5.14
N LYS A 144 6.90 -16.65 4.06
CA LYS A 144 8.33 -16.99 4.14
C LYS A 144 9.16 -15.87 4.77
N GLY A 145 8.93 -14.62 4.35
CA GLY A 145 9.62 -13.47 4.93
C GLY A 145 9.35 -13.31 6.43
N LEU A 146 8.12 -13.44 6.87
CA LEU A 146 7.76 -13.36 8.29
C LEU A 146 8.38 -14.50 9.12
N LEU A 147 8.40 -15.72 8.59
CA LEU A 147 9.01 -16.86 9.26
C LEU A 147 10.53 -16.71 9.36
N GLN A 148 11.20 -16.29 8.30
CA GLN A 148 12.65 -16.04 8.32
C GLN A 148 13.03 -14.93 9.32
N GLU A 149 12.21 -13.88 9.41
CA GLU A 149 12.41 -12.83 10.42
C GLU A 149 12.25 -13.36 11.84
N ALA A 150 11.27 -14.24 12.08
CA ALA A 150 10.98 -14.80 13.40
C ALA A 150 12.05 -15.81 13.89
N VAL A 151 12.57 -16.65 12.99
CA VAL A 151 13.56 -17.71 13.36
C VAL A 151 15.00 -17.28 13.16
N GLY A 152 15.26 -16.14 12.55
CA GLY A 152 16.58 -15.60 12.22
C GLY A 152 16.97 -15.83 10.77
N ILE A 153 17.60 -14.80 10.18
CA ILE A 153 18.08 -14.83 8.80
C ILE A 153 19.19 -15.90 8.69
N GLY A 154 19.08 -16.79 7.70
CA GLY A 154 20.05 -17.87 7.45
C GLY A 154 19.67 -19.20 8.08
N THR A 155 18.58 -19.29 8.86
CA THR A 155 18.05 -20.58 9.30
C THR A 155 17.42 -21.30 8.09
N ASP A 156 17.84 -22.55 7.86
CA ASP A 156 17.24 -23.40 6.82
C ASP A 156 15.85 -23.84 7.26
N LEU A 157 14.85 -23.23 6.62
CA LEU A 157 13.43 -23.57 6.82
C LEU A 157 13.04 -24.60 5.76
N HIS A 158 12.67 -25.80 6.20
CA HIS A 158 12.01 -26.72 5.30
C HIS A 158 10.64 -26.17 4.90
N TRP A 159 10.52 -25.78 3.63
CA TRP A 159 9.29 -25.21 3.10
C TRP A 159 8.60 -26.18 2.14
N GLU A 160 7.39 -26.62 2.49
CA GLU A 160 6.61 -27.58 1.71
C GLU A 160 5.75 -26.95 0.61
N GLY A 161 5.77 -25.61 0.51
CA GLY A 161 4.99 -24.85 -0.46
C GLY A 161 3.72 -24.26 0.13
N ILE A 162 2.88 -23.68 -0.75
CA ILE A 162 1.57 -23.14 -0.40
C ILE A 162 0.47 -23.99 -1.05
N HIS A 163 -0.51 -24.39 -0.26
CA HIS A 163 -1.69 -25.09 -0.77
C HIS A 163 -2.77 -24.10 -1.14
N GLY A 164 -3.16 -24.07 -2.41
CA GLY A 164 -4.28 -23.29 -2.90
C GLY A 164 -5.63 -23.88 -2.49
N SER A 165 -6.65 -23.03 -2.35
CA SER A 165 -8.03 -23.49 -2.23
C SER A 165 -8.50 -24.09 -3.55
N PRO A 166 -9.27 -25.20 -3.54
CA PRO A 166 -9.86 -25.76 -4.77
C PRO A 166 -10.90 -24.84 -5.41
N ILE A 167 -11.42 -23.86 -4.67
CA ILE A 167 -12.37 -22.86 -5.14
C ILE A 167 -11.92 -21.45 -4.75
N GLU A 168 -12.05 -20.49 -5.65
CA GLU A 168 -11.65 -19.09 -5.41
C GLU A 168 -12.79 -18.27 -4.78
N PHE A 169 -14.04 -18.63 -5.02
CA PHE A 169 -15.24 -17.92 -4.60
C PHE A 169 -16.22 -18.86 -3.90
N GLY A 170 -17.21 -18.32 -3.17
CA GLY A 170 -18.21 -19.10 -2.46
C GLY A 170 -17.70 -19.92 -1.27
N TYR A 171 -16.45 -19.71 -0.85
CA TYR A 171 -15.80 -20.48 0.20
C TYR A 171 -16.10 -20.00 1.61
N ARG A 172 -16.55 -18.76 1.77
CA ARG A 172 -16.73 -18.13 3.07
C ARG A 172 -18.08 -18.52 3.66
N ASN A 173 -18.07 -19.21 4.79
CA ASN A 173 -19.26 -19.70 5.49
C ASN A 173 -19.68 -18.84 6.70
N LYS A 174 -18.91 -17.82 7.05
CA LYS A 174 -19.26 -16.79 8.03
C LYS A 174 -18.95 -15.41 7.48
N MET A 175 -19.94 -14.52 7.47
CA MET A 175 -19.79 -13.12 7.10
C MET A 175 -20.64 -12.28 8.04
N GLU A 176 -20.11 -11.17 8.49
CA GLU A 176 -20.82 -10.17 9.26
C GLU A 176 -21.14 -9.00 8.34
N PHE A 177 -22.43 -8.74 8.12
CA PHE A 177 -22.92 -7.61 7.34
C PHE A 177 -23.44 -6.53 8.29
N SER A 178 -23.25 -5.27 7.91
CA SER A 178 -23.70 -4.11 8.66
C SER A 178 -24.83 -3.40 7.92
N PHE A 179 -25.80 -2.92 8.65
CA PHE A 179 -26.73 -1.88 8.18
C PHE A 179 -26.00 -0.52 8.18
N GLY A 180 -26.37 0.36 7.26
CA GLY A 180 -25.85 1.71 7.16
C GLY A 180 -26.29 2.37 5.86
N ASP A 181 -25.54 3.36 5.42
CA ASP A 181 -25.72 4.04 4.14
C ASP A 181 -24.38 4.09 3.36
N GLU A 182 -24.43 4.20 2.05
CA GLU A 182 -23.22 4.34 1.21
C GLU A 182 -22.60 5.74 1.33
N TYR A 183 -23.43 6.72 1.62
CA TYR A 183 -23.08 8.11 1.88
C TYR A 183 -24.11 8.70 2.84
N LYS A 184 -23.68 9.69 3.61
CA LYS A 184 -24.52 10.32 4.65
C LYS A 184 -25.93 10.64 4.14
N ASP A 185 -26.96 10.20 4.89
CA ASP A 185 -28.38 10.37 4.58
C ASP A 185 -28.79 9.69 3.25
N GLY A 186 -28.04 8.69 2.80
CA GLY A 186 -28.34 7.86 1.64
C GLY A 186 -29.40 6.80 1.91
N PRO A 187 -29.76 5.98 0.91
CA PRO A 187 -30.69 4.88 1.09
C PRO A 187 -30.10 3.80 2.00
N LEU A 188 -30.97 3.07 2.70
CA LEU A 188 -30.55 1.96 3.55
C LEU A 188 -29.74 0.95 2.74
N SER A 189 -28.59 0.60 3.25
CA SER A 189 -27.68 -0.40 2.71
C SER A 189 -27.47 -1.53 3.72
N LEU A 190 -27.28 -2.74 3.21
CA LEU A 190 -26.87 -3.89 4.03
C LEU A 190 -25.68 -4.58 3.36
N GLY A 191 -24.54 -4.58 4.02
CA GLY A 191 -23.34 -5.12 3.39
C GLY A 191 -22.05 -4.89 4.14
N LEU A 192 -21.00 -4.46 3.44
CA LEU A 192 -19.65 -4.33 3.94
C LEU A 192 -19.16 -2.88 3.88
N HIS A 193 -18.32 -2.52 4.84
CA HIS A 193 -17.74 -1.19 4.87
C HIS A 193 -16.88 -0.89 3.64
N LYS A 194 -16.98 0.34 3.16
CA LYS A 194 -16.15 0.91 2.10
C LYS A 194 -14.70 1.02 2.56
N LYS A 195 -13.76 0.78 1.67
CA LYS A 195 -12.33 0.95 1.98
C LYS A 195 -12.02 2.34 2.52
N GLY A 196 -11.40 2.38 3.68
CA GLY A 196 -10.98 3.64 4.30
C GLY A 196 -12.11 4.42 4.98
N SER A 197 -13.32 3.90 5.03
CA SER A 197 -14.44 4.42 5.82
C SER A 197 -14.87 3.40 6.89
N THR A 198 -15.29 3.91 8.04
CA THR A 198 -15.90 3.13 9.12
C THR A 198 -17.42 3.31 9.18
N TYR A 199 -17.96 4.23 8.41
CA TYR A 199 -19.38 4.59 8.40
C TYR A 199 -20.07 4.10 7.13
N ASP A 200 -19.44 4.34 5.96
CA ASP A 200 -20.06 4.04 4.67
C ASP A 200 -20.17 2.52 4.45
N VAL A 201 -21.38 2.05 4.18
CA VAL A 201 -21.69 0.63 3.94
C VAL A 201 -22.16 0.44 2.50
N LEU A 202 -21.46 -0.44 1.77
CA LEU A 202 -21.82 -0.82 0.41
C LEU A 202 -22.71 -2.04 0.44
N THR A 203 -23.85 -2.00 -0.25
CA THR A 203 -24.75 -3.15 -0.38
C THR A 203 -24.04 -4.32 -1.06
N ALA A 204 -24.03 -5.49 -0.38
CA ALA A 204 -23.27 -6.68 -0.78
C ALA A 204 -24.15 -7.80 -1.32
N SER A 205 -25.27 -7.50 -1.96
CA SER A 205 -26.25 -8.47 -2.49
C SER A 205 -25.68 -9.43 -3.56
N ASP A 206 -24.53 -9.11 -4.15
CA ASP A 206 -23.84 -9.95 -5.15
C ASP A 206 -22.42 -10.34 -4.70
N CYS A 207 -22.19 -10.46 -3.39
CA CYS A 207 -20.89 -10.83 -2.87
C CYS A 207 -20.49 -12.24 -3.31
N LYS A 208 -19.37 -12.36 -4.04
CA LYS A 208 -18.88 -13.65 -4.58
C LYS A 208 -18.10 -14.49 -3.56
N LEU A 209 -17.76 -13.94 -2.40
CA LEU A 209 -17.00 -14.68 -1.38
C LEU A 209 -17.87 -15.68 -0.62
N VAL A 210 -19.16 -15.42 -0.45
CA VAL A 210 -20.13 -16.25 0.26
C VAL A 210 -20.97 -17.10 -0.69
N HIS A 211 -21.62 -18.13 -0.14
CA HIS A 211 -22.58 -18.92 -0.89
C HIS A 211 -23.77 -18.05 -1.38
N PRO A 212 -24.34 -18.32 -2.56
CA PRO A 212 -25.48 -17.55 -3.08
C PRO A 212 -26.70 -17.46 -2.14
N ASP A 213 -26.96 -18.48 -1.32
CA ASP A 213 -28.03 -18.45 -0.32
C ASP A 213 -27.84 -17.32 0.69
N MET A 214 -26.59 -17.03 1.09
CA MET A 214 -26.29 -15.95 2.03
C MET A 214 -26.60 -14.57 1.41
N THR A 215 -26.31 -14.38 0.13
CA THR A 215 -26.67 -13.14 -0.57
C THR A 215 -28.17 -13.03 -0.82
N ALA A 216 -28.86 -14.13 -1.06
CA ALA A 216 -30.34 -14.16 -1.17
C ALA A 216 -30.99 -13.78 0.18
N ILE A 217 -30.52 -14.33 1.30
CA ILE A 217 -30.98 -13.95 2.65
C ILE A 217 -30.70 -12.46 2.89
N LEU A 218 -29.50 -11.97 2.57
CA LEU A 218 -29.13 -10.57 2.73
C LEU A 218 -30.11 -9.66 1.96
N SER A 219 -30.40 -9.99 0.70
CA SER A 219 -31.33 -9.21 -0.11
C SER A 219 -32.73 -9.18 0.49
N SER A 220 -33.26 -10.35 0.91
CA SER A 220 -34.59 -10.44 1.55
C SER A 220 -34.67 -9.63 2.84
N VAL A 221 -33.59 -9.63 3.63
CA VAL A 221 -33.52 -8.83 4.87
C VAL A 221 -33.50 -7.34 4.54
N LEU A 222 -32.69 -6.90 3.56
CA LEU A 222 -32.63 -5.52 3.14
C LEU A 222 -34.00 -5.02 2.62
N ASP A 223 -34.66 -5.82 1.77
CA ASP A 223 -35.98 -5.49 1.20
C ASP A 223 -37.00 -5.31 2.33
N PHE A 224 -37.06 -6.24 3.28
CA PHE A 224 -37.96 -6.17 4.43
C PHE A 224 -37.79 -4.89 5.24
N PHE A 225 -36.57 -4.51 5.59
CA PHE A 225 -36.32 -3.29 6.37
C PHE A 225 -36.56 -2.02 5.56
N THR A 226 -36.32 -2.06 4.25
CA THR A 226 -36.63 -0.95 3.35
C THR A 226 -38.15 -0.72 3.25
N GLU A 227 -38.94 -1.79 3.15
CA GLU A 227 -40.42 -1.72 3.14
C GLU A 227 -40.98 -1.20 4.47
N LEU A 228 -40.32 -1.45 5.58
CA LEU A 228 -40.69 -0.89 6.89
C LEU A 228 -40.30 0.58 7.04
N GLY A 229 -39.65 1.19 6.05
CA GLY A 229 -39.21 2.59 6.10
C GLY A 229 -38.02 2.80 7.04
N ALA A 230 -37.20 1.77 7.30
CA ALA A 230 -35.94 1.93 8.03
C ALA A 230 -34.95 2.78 7.19
N VAL A 231 -34.25 3.68 7.85
CA VAL A 231 -33.25 4.60 7.27
C VAL A 231 -31.94 4.51 8.05
#